data_42194240a70d831d088b9da28190b78b
#
_entry.id   42194240a70d831d088b9da28190b78b
#
_cell.length_a   1.000
_cell.length_b   1.000
_cell.length_c   1.000
_cell.angle_alpha   90.00
_cell.angle_beta   90.00
_cell.angle_gamma   90.00
#
_symmetry.space_group_name_H-M   'P 1'
#
loop_
_entity.id
_entity.type
_entity.pdbx_description
1 polymer ?
#
loop_
_entity_poly.entity_id
_entity_poly.type
_entity_poly.pdbx_seq_one_letter_code
_entity_poly.pdbx_strand_id
1 'polypeptide(L)'
;MARQVHFTPTRRSPSKSRFPCRPFSRSIVLAVFLLTLIAASGKSIKMVTSWFNPKYEGQKFHKILVIGVAQDLKVRADFEDEMAAQIARPGIQTIPGNQILLRPDPKAKLDLDYLRAQIRSNQIDAVVVSRLLRVDKKVTSIPSSTYVAPFPYYYSFYGYLGAVYPVVYDPGYTREDTTVSVETNVYATSKPDGDLVWTGVSDSFNPKSAKKVADGLVKEVPKQMEKDGLLPKSSASNSRPQPFLSC
;
A
#
# COMPACT_ATOMS: atom_id res chain seq x y z
N MET A 1 31.22 47.22 -81.52
CA MET A 1 32.24 46.99 -80.51
C MET A 1 31.49 46.38 -79.27
N ALA A 2 31.42 45.08 -79.18
CA ALA A 2 30.75 44.34 -78.06
C ALA A 2 31.81 43.74 -77.21
N ARG A 3 31.80 44.05 -75.88
CA ARG A 3 32.72 43.58 -74.87
C ARG A 3 32.00 42.44 -74.16
N GLN A 4 32.50 41.23 -74.34
CA GLN A 4 32.00 40.06 -73.61
C GLN A 4 32.62 40.03 -72.20
N VAL A 5 31.76 39.90 -71.17
CA VAL A 5 32.14 39.71 -69.78
C VAL A 5 32.04 38.22 -69.46
N HIS A 6 33.16 37.58 -69.17
CA HIS A 6 33.26 36.19 -68.69
C HIS A 6 32.85 36.10 -67.23
N PHE A 7 31.82 35.31 -66.97
CA PHE A 7 31.38 34.97 -65.61
C PHE A 7 31.94 33.57 -65.25
N THR A 8 32.84 33.51 -64.27
CA THR A 8 33.33 32.28 -63.70
C THR A 8 32.49 31.88 -62.48
N PRO A 9 31.92 30.64 -62.43
CA PRO A 9 31.21 30.23 -61.22
C PRO A 9 32.16 29.68 -60.17
N THR A 10 32.22 30.30 -59.02
CA THR A 10 32.88 29.79 -57.83
C THR A 10 32.08 28.69 -57.16
N ARG A 11 32.62 27.48 -57.22
CA ARG A 11 32.08 26.27 -56.59
C ARG A 11 32.33 26.32 -55.07
N ARG A 12 31.27 26.60 -54.27
CA ARG A 12 31.34 26.44 -52.82
C ARG A 12 31.14 24.95 -52.44
N SER A 13 32.10 24.38 -51.78
CA SER A 13 32.01 23.04 -51.16
C SER A 13 31.14 23.08 -49.89
N PRO A 14 30.26 22.10 -49.64
CA PRO A 14 29.52 22.04 -48.38
C PRO A 14 30.41 21.57 -47.24
N SER A 15 30.51 22.37 -46.17
CA SER A 15 31.18 22.00 -44.95
C SER A 15 30.36 20.93 -44.22
N LYS A 16 30.90 19.74 -44.08
CA LYS A 16 30.38 18.66 -43.26
C LYS A 16 30.56 19.04 -41.77
N SER A 17 29.52 19.53 -41.11
CA SER A 17 29.47 19.64 -39.66
C SER A 17 29.41 18.22 -39.06
N ARG A 18 30.52 17.74 -38.52
CA ARG A 18 30.60 16.55 -37.70
C ARG A 18 30.04 16.87 -36.32
N PHE A 19 28.84 16.40 -36.01
CA PHE A 19 28.35 16.36 -34.64
C PHE A 19 29.18 15.30 -33.86
N PRO A 20 29.80 15.62 -32.72
CA PRO A 20 30.45 14.62 -31.90
C PRO A 20 29.39 13.77 -31.18
N CYS A 21 29.27 12.49 -31.56
CA CYS A 21 28.58 11.51 -30.73
C CYS A 21 29.34 11.40 -29.40
N ARG A 22 28.80 12.01 -28.35
CA ARG A 22 29.25 11.78 -26.97
C ARG A 22 28.93 10.33 -26.59
N PRO A 23 29.91 9.52 -26.16
CA PRO A 23 29.62 8.20 -25.65
C PRO A 23 28.79 8.34 -24.38
N PHE A 24 27.61 7.74 -24.38
CA PHE A 24 26.76 7.63 -23.19
C PHE A 24 27.57 6.90 -22.11
N SER A 25 27.94 7.62 -21.07
CA SER A 25 28.77 7.11 -19.99
C SER A 25 28.12 5.88 -19.38
N ARG A 26 28.84 4.75 -19.36
CA ARG A 26 28.45 3.50 -18.70
C ARG A 26 28.02 3.68 -17.24
N SER A 27 28.48 4.78 -16.61
CA SER A 27 28.13 5.18 -15.25
C SER A 27 26.67 5.61 -15.10
N ILE A 28 26.03 6.21 -16.12
CA ILE A 28 24.61 6.64 -16.07
C ILE A 28 23.69 5.42 -16.14
N VAL A 29 24.04 4.41 -16.95
CA VAL A 29 23.26 3.17 -17.05
C VAL A 29 23.31 2.37 -15.73
N LEU A 30 24.48 2.35 -15.06
CA LEU A 30 24.62 1.68 -13.77
C LEU A 30 23.83 2.38 -12.66
N ALA A 31 23.79 3.73 -12.66
CA ALA A 31 23.04 4.52 -11.68
C ALA A 31 21.52 4.33 -11.84
N VAL A 32 21.00 4.22 -13.07
CA VAL A 32 19.57 3.96 -13.34
C VAL A 32 19.19 2.53 -12.92
N PHE A 33 20.09 1.55 -13.11
CA PHE A 33 19.84 0.17 -12.69
C PHE A 33 19.85 0.01 -11.16
N LEU A 34 20.67 0.79 -10.44
CA LEU A 34 20.71 0.77 -8.97
C LEU A 34 19.46 1.44 -8.34
N LEU A 35 18.84 2.40 -9.04
CA LEU A 35 17.65 3.11 -8.54
C LEU A 35 16.38 2.26 -8.65
N THR A 36 16.35 1.23 -9.49
CA THR A 36 15.17 0.34 -9.67
C THR A 36 15.06 -0.79 -8.62
N LEU A 37 16.09 -1.01 -7.81
CA LEU A 37 16.10 -2.07 -6.79
C LEU A 37 15.41 -1.71 -5.46
N ILE A 38 14.95 -0.46 -5.27
CA ILE A 38 14.42 0.02 -3.96
C ILE A 38 12.91 -0.21 -3.81
N ALA A 39 12.20 -0.71 -4.81
CA ALA A 39 10.73 -0.78 -4.80
C ALA A 39 10.11 -2.13 -4.39
N ALA A 40 10.85 -3.03 -3.76
CA ALA A 40 10.29 -4.26 -3.18
C ALA A 40 9.94 -4.07 -1.69
N SER A 41 9.14 -3.04 -1.37
CA SER A 41 8.46 -2.98 -0.08
C SER A 41 7.37 -4.04 -0.09
N GLY A 42 7.67 -5.22 0.45
CA GLY A 42 6.70 -6.28 0.65
C GLY A 42 5.45 -5.71 1.31
N LYS A 43 4.28 -5.96 0.72
CA LYS A 43 3.00 -5.53 1.29
C LYS A 43 2.86 -6.17 2.66
N SER A 44 2.90 -5.38 3.71
CA SER A 44 2.77 -5.85 5.09
C SER A 44 1.31 -6.21 5.44
N ILE A 45 0.35 -5.84 4.58
CA ILE A 45 -1.07 -6.10 4.75
C ILE A 45 -1.66 -6.70 3.48
N LYS A 46 -2.59 -7.66 3.64
CA LYS A 46 -3.28 -8.35 2.55
C LYS A 46 -4.76 -8.47 2.84
N MET A 47 -5.60 -8.18 1.86
CA MET A 47 -7.02 -8.56 1.92
C MET A 47 -7.14 -10.09 1.83
N VAL A 48 -7.82 -10.67 2.81
CA VAL A 48 -8.05 -12.12 2.92
C VAL A 48 -9.35 -12.50 2.22
N THR A 49 -10.39 -11.72 2.50
CA THR A 49 -11.72 -11.91 1.90
C THR A 49 -12.43 -10.58 1.79
N SER A 50 -13.32 -10.47 0.82
CA SER A 50 -14.29 -9.39 0.71
C SER A 50 -15.60 -9.92 0.15
N TRP A 51 -16.70 -9.27 0.48
CA TRP A 51 -18.03 -9.55 -0.04
C TRP A 51 -18.76 -8.24 -0.28
N PHE A 52 -19.48 -8.16 -1.40
CA PHE A 52 -20.29 -7.02 -1.79
C PHE A 52 -21.74 -7.48 -1.97
N ASN A 53 -22.68 -6.75 -1.41
CA ASN A 53 -24.08 -7.06 -1.48
C ASN A 53 -24.66 -6.75 -2.87
N PRO A 54 -25.12 -7.74 -3.63
CA PRO A 54 -25.62 -7.53 -4.99
C PRO A 54 -26.80 -6.55 -5.09
N LYS A 55 -27.56 -6.36 -4.00
CA LYS A 55 -28.68 -5.39 -3.95
C LYS A 55 -28.21 -3.93 -4.11
N TYR A 56 -26.94 -3.67 -3.88
CA TYR A 56 -26.32 -2.34 -3.96
C TYR A 56 -25.46 -2.15 -5.20
N GLU A 57 -25.49 -3.10 -6.14
CA GLU A 57 -24.78 -2.98 -7.40
C GLU A 57 -25.27 -1.75 -8.19
N GLY A 58 -24.35 -0.89 -8.58
CA GLY A 58 -24.65 0.36 -9.28
C GLY A 58 -25.16 1.51 -8.40
N GLN A 59 -25.43 1.28 -7.10
CA GLN A 59 -25.79 2.35 -6.17
C GLN A 59 -24.57 3.23 -5.88
N LYS A 60 -24.79 4.55 -5.90
CA LYS A 60 -23.76 5.54 -5.57
C LYS A 60 -24.03 6.12 -4.20
N PHE A 61 -22.99 6.17 -3.38
CA PHE A 61 -23.00 6.90 -2.11
C PHE A 61 -22.35 8.26 -2.32
N HIS A 62 -22.91 9.28 -1.67
CA HIS A 62 -22.48 10.68 -1.84
C HIS A 62 -21.80 11.22 -0.59
N LYS A 63 -22.19 10.75 0.59
CA LYS A 63 -21.65 11.23 1.85
C LYS A 63 -21.37 10.09 2.82
N ILE A 64 -20.11 9.79 3.02
CA ILE A 64 -19.63 8.62 3.75
C ILE A 64 -18.98 9.05 5.06
N LEU A 65 -19.47 8.50 6.19
CA LEU A 65 -18.83 8.62 7.48
C LEU A 65 -17.81 7.50 7.68
N VAL A 66 -16.62 7.82 8.17
CA VAL A 66 -15.56 6.84 8.46
C VAL A 66 -15.33 6.73 9.95
N ILE A 67 -15.48 5.55 10.51
CA ILE A 67 -15.32 5.26 11.93
C ILE A 67 -14.22 4.22 12.13
N GLY A 68 -13.23 4.55 12.94
CA GLY A 68 -12.23 3.61 13.45
C GLY A 68 -12.56 3.19 14.88
N VAL A 69 -12.52 1.89 15.16
CA VAL A 69 -12.67 1.37 16.51
C VAL A 69 -11.31 0.99 17.06
N ALA A 70 -10.65 1.93 17.76
CA ALA A 70 -9.36 1.75 18.38
C ALA A 70 -9.34 2.41 19.78
N GLN A 71 -8.52 1.86 20.69
CA GLN A 71 -8.34 2.41 22.04
C GLN A 71 -7.46 3.67 22.03
N ASP A 72 -6.43 3.69 21.20
CA ASP A 72 -5.57 4.85 21.03
C ASP A 72 -6.28 5.91 20.18
N LEU A 73 -6.64 7.02 20.82
CA LEU A 73 -7.39 8.12 20.20
C LEU A 73 -6.63 8.77 19.05
N LYS A 74 -5.29 8.85 19.16
CA LYS A 74 -4.49 9.42 18.08
C LYS A 74 -4.44 8.49 16.87
N VAL A 75 -4.19 7.21 17.07
CA VAL A 75 -4.21 6.20 15.98
C VAL A 75 -5.59 6.17 15.32
N ARG A 76 -6.68 6.29 16.11
CA ARG A 76 -8.04 6.36 15.59
C ARG A 76 -8.24 7.58 14.71
N ALA A 77 -7.89 8.77 15.20
CA ALA A 77 -8.09 10.01 14.46
C ALA A 77 -7.26 10.03 13.16
N ASP A 78 -5.98 9.70 13.25
CA ASP A 78 -5.09 9.61 12.07
C ASP A 78 -5.67 8.62 11.02
N PHE A 79 -6.17 7.46 11.46
CA PHE A 79 -6.80 6.47 10.58
C PHE A 79 -8.08 7.00 9.93
N GLU A 80 -8.98 7.61 10.70
CA GLU A 80 -10.25 8.15 10.21
C GLU A 80 -10.01 9.25 9.18
N ASP A 81 -9.06 10.16 9.43
CA ASP A 81 -8.70 11.25 8.53
C ASP A 81 -8.08 10.70 7.22
N GLU A 82 -7.09 9.82 7.33
CA GLU A 82 -6.42 9.25 6.17
C GLU A 82 -7.36 8.36 5.34
N MET A 83 -8.19 7.54 5.98
CA MET A 83 -9.16 6.68 5.29
C MET A 83 -10.23 7.51 4.58
N ALA A 84 -10.75 8.55 5.23
CA ALA A 84 -11.69 9.48 4.63
C ALA A 84 -11.08 10.13 3.37
N ALA A 85 -9.84 10.62 3.46
CA ALA A 85 -9.14 11.19 2.31
C ALA A 85 -8.94 10.19 1.15
N GLN A 86 -8.70 8.90 1.47
CA GLN A 86 -8.53 7.85 0.46
C GLN A 86 -9.85 7.38 -0.17
N ILE A 87 -10.98 7.51 0.52
CA ILE A 87 -12.31 7.19 0.00
C ILE A 87 -12.89 8.36 -0.80
N ALA A 88 -12.53 9.60 -0.45
CA ALA A 88 -13.02 10.79 -1.15
C ALA A 88 -12.73 10.71 -2.66
N ARG A 89 -13.77 10.98 -3.48
CA ARG A 89 -13.74 10.97 -4.95
C ARG A 89 -14.64 12.10 -5.49
N PRO A 90 -14.53 12.48 -6.76
CA PRO A 90 -15.53 13.35 -7.36
C PRO A 90 -16.94 12.77 -7.17
N GLY A 91 -17.82 13.55 -6.51
CA GLY A 91 -19.17 13.14 -6.15
C GLY A 91 -19.31 12.34 -4.85
N ILE A 92 -18.22 12.03 -4.15
CA ILE A 92 -18.22 11.38 -2.83
C ILE A 92 -17.54 12.30 -1.81
N GLN A 93 -18.33 12.84 -0.87
CA GLN A 93 -17.84 13.54 0.32
C GLN A 93 -17.60 12.54 1.44
N THR A 94 -16.60 12.79 2.26
CA THR A 94 -16.27 11.93 3.41
C THR A 94 -16.17 12.77 4.68
N ILE A 95 -16.60 12.20 5.80
CA ILE A 95 -16.49 12.81 7.12
C ILE A 95 -15.74 11.83 8.02
N PRO A 96 -14.58 12.20 8.56
CA PRO A 96 -13.92 11.40 9.59
C PRO A 96 -14.76 11.40 10.89
N GLY A 97 -14.82 10.25 11.56
CA GLY A 97 -15.60 10.08 12.79
C GLY A 97 -15.14 10.99 13.94
N ASN A 98 -13.86 11.29 14.00
CA ASN A 98 -13.29 12.19 15.01
C ASN A 98 -13.85 13.63 14.97
N GLN A 99 -14.42 14.05 13.84
CA GLN A 99 -15.02 15.39 13.70
C GLN A 99 -16.42 15.46 14.28
N ILE A 100 -17.19 14.38 14.29
CA ILE A 100 -18.58 14.37 14.74
C ILE A 100 -18.85 13.45 15.94
N LEU A 101 -17.98 12.46 16.18
CA LEU A 101 -18.08 11.54 17.30
C LEU A 101 -17.01 11.88 18.34
N LEU A 102 -17.19 12.99 19.04
CA LEU A 102 -16.30 13.37 20.13
C LEU A 102 -16.42 12.34 21.26
N ARG A 103 -15.39 11.52 21.43
CA ARG A 103 -15.30 10.51 22.49
C ARG A 103 -14.08 10.84 23.36
N PRO A 104 -14.28 11.64 24.40
CA PRO A 104 -13.20 12.02 25.32
C PRO A 104 -12.66 10.81 26.10
N ASP A 105 -13.52 9.79 26.33
CA ASP A 105 -13.14 8.53 26.97
C ASP A 105 -13.29 7.36 25.98
N PRO A 106 -12.17 6.67 25.62
CA PRO A 106 -12.22 5.49 24.75
C PRO A 106 -13.06 4.34 25.30
N LYS A 107 -13.25 4.27 26.63
CA LYS A 107 -14.04 3.25 27.32
C LYS A 107 -15.50 3.59 27.42
N ALA A 108 -15.89 4.85 27.18
CA ALA A 108 -17.28 5.23 27.20
C ALA A 108 -18.07 4.51 26.11
N LYS A 109 -19.28 4.07 26.44
CA LYS A 109 -20.19 3.50 25.44
C LYS A 109 -20.55 4.57 24.41
N LEU A 110 -20.65 4.16 23.14
CA LEU A 110 -21.13 5.01 22.07
C LEU A 110 -22.63 5.31 22.31
N ASP A 111 -22.98 6.56 22.32
CA ASP A 111 -24.37 7.00 22.33
C ASP A 111 -24.93 6.81 20.90
N LEU A 112 -25.77 5.76 20.74
CA LEU A 112 -26.33 5.40 19.44
C LEU A 112 -27.39 6.41 18.98
N ASP A 113 -28.10 7.08 19.89
CA ASP A 113 -29.09 8.07 19.52
C ASP A 113 -28.42 9.36 19.04
N TYR A 114 -27.35 9.74 19.70
CA TYR A 114 -26.48 10.81 19.21
C TYR A 114 -25.90 10.49 17.82
N LEU A 115 -25.39 9.26 17.61
CA LEU A 115 -24.88 8.84 16.30
C LEU A 115 -25.96 8.91 15.23
N ARG A 116 -27.17 8.38 15.52
CA ARG A 116 -28.32 8.47 14.60
C ARG A 116 -28.70 9.90 14.26
N ALA A 117 -28.67 10.79 15.25
CA ALA A 117 -28.90 12.23 15.04
C ALA A 117 -27.84 12.83 14.12
N GLN A 118 -26.56 12.52 14.35
CA GLN A 118 -25.45 13.00 13.51
C GLN A 118 -25.55 12.48 12.06
N ILE A 119 -25.89 11.22 11.86
CA ILE A 119 -26.10 10.63 10.53
C ILE A 119 -27.20 11.38 9.78
N ARG A 120 -28.33 11.64 10.44
CA ARG A 120 -29.46 12.37 9.84
C ARG A 120 -29.13 13.83 9.55
N SER A 121 -28.59 14.56 10.52
CA SER A 121 -28.31 16.00 10.41
C SER A 121 -27.25 16.30 9.33
N ASN A 122 -26.29 15.40 9.19
CA ASN A 122 -25.25 15.52 8.18
C ASN A 122 -25.61 14.86 6.84
N GLN A 123 -26.80 14.25 6.69
CA GLN A 123 -27.23 13.56 5.47
C GLN A 123 -26.24 12.49 5.00
N ILE A 124 -25.71 11.72 5.95
CA ILE A 124 -24.77 10.63 5.68
C ILE A 124 -25.57 9.46 5.10
N ASP A 125 -25.18 8.96 3.93
CA ASP A 125 -25.85 7.87 3.23
C ASP A 125 -25.12 6.52 3.35
N ALA A 126 -23.84 6.53 3.77
CA ALA A 126 -23.11 5.31 4.13
C ALA A 126 -22.15 5.53 5.31
N VAL A 127 -21.85 4.45 6.01
CA VAL A 127 -20.87 4.44 7.13
C VAL A 127 -19.87 3.32 6.90
N VAL A 128 -18.59 3.66 6.92
CA VAL A 128 -17.46 2.72 6.92
C VAL A 128 -17.02 2.53 8.36
N VAL A 129 -16.98 1.29 8.84
CA VAL A 129 -16.50 0.95 10.19
C VAL A 129 -15.38 -0.04 10.10
N SER A 130 -14.21 0.29 10.68
CA SER A 130 -13.08 -0.62 10.79
C SER A 130 -12.79 -0.96 12.24
N ARG A 131 -12.62 -2.25 12.54
CA ARG A 131 -12.31 -2.73 13.89
C ARG A 131 -11.28 -3.85 13.88
N LEU A 132 -10.52 -3.94 14.96
CA LEU A 132 -9.69 -5.11 15.23
C LEU A 132 -10.61 -6.33 15.40
N LEU A 133 -10.37 -7.36 14.60
CA LEU A 133 -11.10 -8.62 14.69
C LEU A 133 -10.40 -9.60 15.64
N ARG A 134 -9.09 -9.82 15.42
CA ARG A 134 -8.27 -10.71 16.24
C ARG A 134 -6.79 -10.42 16.11
N VAL A 135 -6.02 -10.95 17.08
CA VAL A 135 -4.55 -10.99 17.05
C VAL A 135 -4.13 -12.42 17.31
N ASP A 136 -3.58 -13.07 16.29
CA ASP A 136 -3.08 -14.44 16.39
C ASP A 136 -1.55 -14.42 16.54
N LYS A 137 -1.05 -15.10 17.57
CA LYS A 137 0.38 -15.28 17.81
C LYS A 137 0.75 -16.74 17.62
N LYS A 138 1.68 -17.01 16.72
CA LYS A 138 2.21 -18.33 16.47
C LYS A 138 3.67 -18.39 16.90
N VAL A 139 3.94 -19.21 17.90
CA VAL A 139 5.31 -19.49 18.36
C VAL A 139 5.80 -20.74 17.65
N THR A 140 6.88 -20.60 16.89
CA THR A 140 7.55 -21.71 16.23
C THR A 140 8.93 -21.90 16.86
N SER A 141 9.14 -23.04 17.49
CA SER A 141 10.46 -23.43 18.02
C SER A 141 11.17 -24.27 16.97
N ILE A 142 12.33 -23.83 16.53
CA ILE A 142 13.22 -24.57 15.66
C ILE A 142 14.31 -25.18 16.55
N PRO A 143 14.31 -26.52 16.72
CA PRO A 143 15.28 -27.15 17.58
C PRO A 143 16.71 -26.94 17.07
N SER A 144 17.67 -26.91 17.99
CA SER A 144 19.09 -26.90 17.63
C SER A 144 19.42 -28.15 16.82
N SER A 145 20.18 -28.01 15.76
CA SER A 145 20.70 -29.12 14.98
C SER A 145 22.23 -29.11 15.02
N THR A 146 22.81 -30.27 15.31
CA THR A 146 24.24 -30.48 15.17
C THR A 146 24.45 -31.45 14.03
N TYR A 147 25.05 -31.02 12.96
CA TYR A 147 25.42 -31.88 11.85
C TYR A 147 26.78 -32.50 12.18
N VAL A 148 26.80 -33.78 12.54
CA VAL A 148 28.01 -34.55 12.70
C VAL A 148 28.25 -35.31 11.39
N ALA A 149 29.23 -34.87 10.61
CA ALA A 149 29.65 -35.64 9.44
C ALA A 149 30.25 -37.00 9.92
N PRO A 150 29.88 -38.12 9.27
CA PRO A 150 30.47 -39.42 9.63
C PRO A 150 31.96 -39.41 9.28
N PHE A 151 32.81 -39.68 10.29
CA PHE A 151 34.26 -39.60 10.21
C PHE A 151 34.90 -40.96 10.05
N PRO A 152 35.67 -41.17 9.00
CA PRO A 152 36.63 -42.32 8.98
C PRO A 152 38.07 -41.96 9.33
N TYR A 153 38.49 -40.69 9.59
CA TYR A 153 39.93 -40.37 9.58
C TYR A 153 40.41 -39.49 10.74
N TYR A 154 40.59 -40.14 11.94
CA TYR A 154 41.29 -39.51 13.07
C TYR A 154 42.83 -39.63 13.01
N TYR A 155 43.41 -40.20 11.93
CA TYR A 155 44.84 -40.54 11.88
C TYR A 155 45.73 -39.41 11.35
N SER A 156 45.21 -38.30 10.87
CA SER A 156 46.02 -37.16 10.47
C SER A 156 45.41 -35.83 11.00
N PHE A 157 46.30 -34.92 11.35
CA PHE A 157 45.90 -33.56 11.78
C PHE A 157 44.99 -32.86 10.77
N TYR A 158 45.37 -32.91 9.51
CA TYR A 158 44.59 -32.28 8.42
C TYR A 158 43.25 -33.00 8.18
N GLY A 159 43.22 -34.32 8.29
CA GLY A 159 42.00 -35.12 8.20
C GLY A 159 41.04 -34.79 9.34
N TYR A 160 41.56 -34.69 10.59
CA TYR A 160 40.79 -34.28 11.76
C TYR A 160 40.26 -32.83 11.58
N LEU A 161 41.13 -31.87 11.24
CA LEU A 161 40.76 -30.48 11.10
C LEU A 161 39.71 -30.30 10.00
N GLY A 162 39.88 -30.95 8.83
CA GLY A 162 38.90 -30.92 7.75
C GLY A 162 37.55 -31.55 8.12
N ALA A 163 37.55 -32.46 9.09
CA ALA A 163 36.36 -33.12 9.55
C ALA A 163 35.59 -32.32 10.64
N VAL A 164 36.31 -31.62 11.55
CA VAL A 164 35.68 -30.86 12.66
C VAL A 164 35.33 -29.44 12.26
N TYR A 165 36.06 -28.85 11.30
CA TYR A 165 35.83 -27.46 10.89
C TYR A 165 34.44 -27.23 10.25
N PRO A 166 33.82 -28.19 9.51
CA PRO A 166 32.48 -28.04 8.98
C PRO A 166 31.35 -28.35 9.97
N VAL A 167 31.63 -28.66 11.25
CA VAL A 167 30.55 -28.85 12.23
C VAL A 167 29.91 -27.50 12.55
N VAL A 168 28.89 -27.16 11.77
CA VAL A 168 28.09 -25.98 12.02
C VAL A 168 27.09 -26.33 13.11
N TYR A 169 27.28 -25.73 14.29
CA TYR A 169 26.28 -25.75 15.35
C TYR A 169 25.23 -24.67 15.02
N ASP A 170 24.01 -25.11 14.70
CA ASP A 170 22.84 -24.24 14.63
C ASP A 170 22.17 -24.21 16.02
N PRO A 171 22.23 -23.08 16.75
CA PRO A 171 21.76 -23.03 18.15
C PRO A 171 20.23 -23.18 18.27
N GLY A 172 19.51 -23.34 17.16
CA GLY A 172 18.06 -23.29 17.16
C GLY A 172 17.55 -21.91 17.59
N TYR A 173 16.33 -21.56 17.25
CA TYR A 173 15.71 -20.30 17.67
C TYR A 173 14.20 -20.44 17.79
N THR A 174 13.64 -19.58 18.62
CA THR A 174 12.19 -19.42 18.73
C THR A 174 11.77 -18.20 17.95
N ARG A 175 10.82 -18.37 17.04
CA ARG A 175 10.22 -17.29 16.26
C ARG A 175 8.78 -17.12 16.69
N GLU A 176 8.41 -15.89 17.03
CA GLU A 176 7.02 -15.50 17.24
C GLU A 176 6.53 -14.73 16.00
N ASP A 177 5.52 -15.28 15.33
CA ASP A 177 4.85 -14.62 14.23
C ASP A 177 3.49 -14.11 14.70
N THR A 178 3.23 -12.82 14.51
CA THR A 178 1.98 -12.17 14.89
C THR A 178 1.17 -11.83 13.65
N THR A 179 -0.10 -12.25 13.60
CA THR A 179 -1.05 -11.83 12.57
C THR A 179 -2.13 -10.98 13.22
N VAL A 180 -2.31 -9.78 12.71
CA VAL A 180 -3.36 -8.84 13.13
C VAL A 180 -4.41 -8.78 12.05
N SER A 181 -5.63 -9.25 12.36
CA SER A 181 -6.78 -9.24 11.46
C SER A 181 -7.69 -8.06 11.77
N VAL A 182 -8.04 -7.30 10.75
CA VAL A 182 -8.96 -6.15 10.84
C VAL A 182 -10.12 -6.37 9.89
N GLU A 183 -11.32 -6.18 10.41
CA GLU A 183 -12.56 -6.19 9.65
C GLU A 183 -12.98 -4.76 9.31
N THR A 184 -13.38 -4.53 8.07
CA THR A 184 -13.98 -3.27 7.63
C THR A 184 -15.32 -3.57 6.99
N ASN A 185 -16.36 -2.89 7.47
CA ASN A 185 -17.73 -3.02 7.01
C ASN A 185 -18.25 -1.68 6.49
N VAL A 186 -19.07 -1.72 5.45
CA VAL A 186 -19.79 -0.56 4.91
C VAL A 186 -21.29 -0.80 5.04
N TYR A 187 -21.98 0.13 5.65
CA TYR A 187 -23.42 0.09 5.86
C TYR A 187 -24.10 1.26 5.15
N ALA A 188 -25.16 1.00 4.40
CA ALA A 188 -26.06 2.04 3.93
C ALA A 188 -26.98 2.50 5.07
N THR A 189 -27.23 3.80 5.18
CA THR A 189 -28.04 4.40 6.25
C THR A 189 -29.50 4.64 5.86
N SER A 190 -29.93 4.15 4.70
CA SER A 190 -31.30 4.30 4.19
C SER A 190 -32.35 3.67 5.08
N LYS A 191 -31.99 2.67 5.90
CA LYS A 191 -32.85 2.06 6.91
C LYS A 191 -32.39 2.45 8.32
N PRO A 192 -33.29 2.44 9.31
CA PRO A 192 -32.95 2.81 10.70
C PRO A 192 -31.79 1.99 11.30
N ASP A 193 -31.72 0.69 10.98
CA ASP A 193 -30.69 -0.23 11.49
C ASP A 193 -29.50 -0.37 10.54
N GLY A 194 -29.52 0.30 9.37
CA GLY A 194 -28.55 0.17 8.33
C GLY A 194 -28.63 -1.18 7.58
N ASP A 195 -28.12 -1.23 6.38
CA ASP A 195 -27.96 -2.48 5.61
C ASP A 195 -26.48 -2.68 5.29
N LEU A 196 -25.97 -3.90 5.49
CA LEU A 196 -24.60 -4.25 5.09
C LEU A 196 -24.48 -4.24 3.57
N VAL A 197 -23.59 -3.39 3.09
CA VAL A 197 -23.30 -3.20 1.66
C VAL A 197 -22.04 -3.95 1.25
N TRP A 198 -21.00 -3.83 2.08
CA TRP A 198 -19.71 -4.45 1.81
C TRP A 198 -19.02 -4.82 3.12
N THR A 199 -18.29 -5.92 3.09
CA THR A 199 -17.43 -6.35 4.19
C THR A 199 -16.11 -6.86 3.65
N GLY A 200 -15.03 -6.60 4.39
CA GLY A 200 -13.71 -7.10 4.05
C GLY A 200 -12.87 -7.39 5.29
N VAL A 201 -12.08 -8.45 5.23
CA VAL A 201 -11.10 -8.81 6.26
C VAL A 201 -9.71 -8.72 5.67
N SER A 202 -8.84 -8.05 6.38
CA SER A 202 -7.43 -7.90 6.02
C SER A 202 -6.52 -8.37 7.14
N ASP A 203 -5.42 -9.04 6.77
CA ASP A 203 -4.39 -9.53 7.68
C ASP A 203 -3.10 -8.73 7.51
N SER A 204 -2.52 -8.32 8.62
CA SER A 204 -1.20 -7.72 8.70
C SER A 204 -0.24 -8.68 9.40
N PHE A 205 0.87 -9.01 8.74
CA PHE A 205 1.86 -9.96 9.26
C PHE A 205 3.00 -9.20 9.94
N ASN A 206 3.29 -9.59 11.19
CA ASN A 206 4.36 -9.03 12.01
C ASN A 206 4.39 -7.49 12.01
N PRO A 207 3.25 -6.81 12.26
CA PRO A 207 3.21 -5.36 12.24
C PRO A 207 4.03 -4.79 13.40
N LYS A 208 4.84 -3.77 13.11
CA LYS A 208 5.68 -3.11 14.12
C LYS A 208 4.88 -2.24 15.11
N SER A 209 3.67 -1.83 14.75
CA SER A 209 2.79 -0.99 15.58
C SER A 209 1.36 -0.96 15.02
N ALA A 210 0.40 -0.54 15.85
CA ALA A 210 -0.98 -0.28 15.43
C ALA A 210 -1.05 0.75 14.29
N LYS A 211 -0.21 1.80 14.34
CA LYS A 211 -0.11 2.77 13.24
C LYS A 211 0.26 2.10 11.92
N LYS A 212 1.18 1.15 11.89
CA LYS A 212 1.55 0.44 10.65
C LYS A 212 0.42 -0.43 10.10
N VAL A 213 -0.43 -0.98 10.96
CA VAL A 213 -1.67 -1.65 10.54
C VAL A 213 -2.62 -0.63 9.91
N ALA A 214 -2.87 0.50 10.57
CA ALA A 214 -3.72 1.58 10.07
C ALA A 214 -3.24 2.10 8.71
N ASP A 215 -1.94 2.45 8.57
CA ASP A 215 -1.33 2.93 7.30
C ASP A 215 -1.51 1.92 6.15
N GLY A 216 -1.51 0.63 6.46
CA GLY A 216 -1.73 -0.43 5.48
C GLY A 216 -3.20 -0.54 5.06
N LEU A 217 -4.12 -0.48 6.02
CA LEU A 217 -5.58 -0.51 5.78
C LEU A 217 -6.03 0.62 4.87
N VAL A 218 -5.59 1.84 5.18
CA VAL A 218 -5.89 3.05 4.41
C VAL A 218 -5.52 2.90 2.92
N LYS A 219 -4.49 2.11 2.62
CA LYS A 219 -4.04 1.88 1.23
C LYS A 219 -4.77 0.73 0.54
N GLU A 220 -5.02 -0.37 1.26
CA GLU A 220 -5.51 -1.60 0.61
C GLU A 220 -7.05 -1.71 0.61
N VAL A 221 -7.74 -1.21 1.65
CA VAL A 221 -9.21 -1.29 1.74
C VAL A 221 -9.90 -0.50 0.62
N PRO A 222 -9.58 0.80 0.36
CA PRO A 222 -10.21 1.54 -0.72
C PRO A 222 -9.95 0.92 -2.10
N LYS A 223 -8.77 0.36 -2.34
CA LYS A 223 -8.46 -0.36 -3.59
C LYS A 223 -9.33 -1.60 -3.78
N GLN A 224 -9.58 -2.34 -2.68
CA GLN A 224 -10.47 -3.49 -2.76
C GLN A 224 -11.92 -3.06 -3.00
N MET A 225 -12.39 -1.98 -2.34
CA MET A 225 -13.71 -1.40 -2.59
C MET A 225 -13.88 -0.95 -4.05
N GLU A 226 -12.83 -0.38 -4.67
CA GLU A 226 -12.84 -0.06 -6.12
C GLU A 226 -12.95 -1.32 -6.99
N LYS A 227 -12.22 -2.38 -6.65
CA LYS A 227 -12.26 -3.66 -7.36
C LYS A 227 -13.63 -4.32 -7.30
N ASP A 228 -14.26 -4.24 -6.14
CA ASP A 228 -15.57 -4.84 -5.86
C ASP A 228 -16.72 -3.96 -6.40
N GLY A 229 -16.42 -2.79 -6.97
CA GLY A 229 -17.40 -1.90 -7.59
C GLY A 229 -18.13 -0.95 -6.64
N LEU A 230 -17.73 -0.91 -5.36
CA LEU A 230 -18.32 0.00 -4.36
C LEU A 230 -17.87 1.45 -4.56
N LEU A 231 -16.61 1.67 -4.94
CA LEU A 231 -16.05 2.99 -5.22
C LEU A 231 -15.72 3.14 -6.71
N PRO A 232 -15.88 4.34 -7.28
CA PRO A 232 -15.39 4.62 -8.62
C PRO A 232 -13.86 4.57 -8.66
N LYS A 233 -13.29 4.21 -9.80
CA LYS A 233 -11.84 4.17 -9.98
C LYS A 233 -11.22 5.53 -9.68
N SER A 234 -10.12 5.52 -8.95
CA SER A 234 -9.33 6.72 -8.67
C SER A 234 -8.80 7.31 -9.98
N SER A 235 -9.06 8.60 -10.22
CA SER A 235 -8.60 9.32 -11.41
C SER A 235 -7.07 9.52 -11.46
N ALA A 236 -6.34 9.15 -10.41
CA ALA A 236 -4.89 9.30 -10.34
C ALA A 236 -4.07 8.37 -11.26
N SER A 237 -4.71 7.43 -11.99
CA SER A 237 -4.00 6.52 -12.89
C SER A 237 -3.87 7.01 -14.33
N ASN A 238 -4.36 8.20 -14.69
CA ASN A 238 -4.42 8.64 -16.09
C ASN A 238 -3.76 9.99 -16.39
N SER A 239 -2.93 10.53 -15.52
CA SER A 239 -2.05 11.64 -15.90
C SER A 239 -0.78 11.10 -16.59
N ARG A 240 -0.92 10.65 -17.86
CA ARG A 240 0.23 10.66 -18.77
C ARG A 240 0.65 12.12 -18.92
N PRO A 241 1.93 12.47 -18.70
CA PRO A 241 2.39 13.80 -19.04
C PRO A 241 2.18 13.99 -20.55
N GLN A 242 1.36 14.97 -20.91
CA GLN A 242 1.24 15.41 -22.29
C GLN A 242 2.60 15.95 -22.71
N PRO A 243 3.18 15.51 -23.85
CA PRO A 243 4.38 16.12 -24.35
C PRO A 243 4.05 17.58 -24.70
N PHE A 244 4.75 18.51 -24.08
CA PHE A 244 4.73 19.91 -24.47
C PHE A 244 5.17 20.00 -25.92
N LEU A 245 4.24 20.21 -26.84
CA LEU A 245 4.52 20.67 -28.19
C LEU A 245 4.91 22.15 -28.09
N SER A 246 6.21 22.40 -28.06
CA SER A 246 6.76 23.75 -28.27
C SER A 246 6.63 24.07 -29.75
N CYS A 247 5.89 25.13 -30.06
CA CYS A 247 6.00 25.84 -31.33
C CYS A 247 7.31 26.63 -31.38
#